data_805058e78c185251e3fa3c6446f38ab8
#
_entry.id   805058e78c185251e3fa3c6446f38ab8
#
_cell.length_a   1.000
_cell.length_b   1.000
_cell.length_c   1.000
_cell.angle_alpha   90.00
_cell.angle_beta   90.00
_cell.angle_gamma   90.00
#
_symmetry.space_group_name_H-M   'P 1'
#
loop_
_entity.id
_entity.type
_entity.pdbx_description
1 polymer ?
#
loop_
_entity_poly.entity_id
_entity_poly.type
_entity_poly.pdbx_seq_one_letter_code
_entity_poly.pdbx_strand_id
1 'polypeptide(L)'
;QPFFAVFNSMATHMGRIRSYHTDQRRDFALEGLDPARLELPPHVPDIPEIRSDFAFHMEGSQDIDAWVGMFLDDLRRQRLDENTIVFFFSDHGGCLPRGKGFVYETGTHVPFIVYLPPKWRHLANGQSGRTDRLIGFPDLAPTVLSLAGIEPPAYMQGKAFLGEYEAAPKRYEFAVKANQASHYCPERAVTDGRYKYIVRYIPYKHDALMNAYQWGMPGNICWDETYLGGRCRSAVCPMTFERHCAELFFDLAEDPYEIDNRMDDPACAEEIRRLRSEMSRFLRDTGDLGFFLKAQRLTPTPLCEILRDEGYDYERLYRLAELTSKVTPE
;
A
#
# COMPACT_ATOMS: atom_id res chain seq x y z
N GLN A 1 19.56 -23.98 18.14
CA GLN A 1 18.18 -23.67 18.54
C GLN A 1 17.47 -22.96 17.38
N PRO A 2 16.15 -23.17 17.18
CA PRO A 2 15.38 -22.38 16.23
C PRO A 2 15.47 -20.88 16.58
N PHE A 3 15.41 -20.03 15.55
CA PHE A 3 15.40 -18.59 15.72
C PHE A 3 14.36 -17.96 14.80
N PHE A 4 13.90 -16.77 15.17
CA PHE A 4 13.11 -15.87 14.35
C PHE A 4 13.81 -14.51 14.41
N ALA A 5 14.09 -13.93 13.24
CA ALA A 5 14.82 -12.67 13.15
C ALA A 5 14.17 -11.77 12.11
N VAL A 6 14.08 -10.48 12.41
CA VAL A 6 13.55 -9.45 11.50
C VAL A 6 14.60 -8.36 11.37
N PHE A 7 14.90 -8.01 10.12
CA PHE A 7 15.84 -6.95 9.77
C PHE A 7 15.11 -5.89 8.95
N ASN A 8 15.27 -4.64 9.31
CA ASN A 8 14.67 -3.51 8.62
C ASN A 8 15.75 -2.61 8.04
N SER A 9 15.53 -2.11 6.83
CA SER A 9 16.39 -1.11 6.21
C SER A 9 15.61 0.15 5.87
N MET A 10 16.28 1.29 5.97
CA MET A 10 15.76 2.61 5.63
C MET A 10 16.29 3.12 4.29
N ALA A 11 17.00 2.29 3.51
CA ALA A 11 17.66 2.73 2.29
C ALA A 11 16.68 3.23 1.21
N THR A 12 15.44 2.73 1.18
CA THR A 12 14.38 3.20 0.29
C THR A 12 13.37 4.14 0.95
N HIS A 13 13.63 4.55 2.20
CA HIS A 13 12.72 5.44 2.92
C HIS A 13 12.71 6.85 2.31
N MET A 14 11.57 7.52 2.39
CA MET A 14 11.33 8.89 1.91
C MET A 14 12.38 9.91 2.41
N GLY A 15 12.91 9.71 3.62
CA GLY A 15 13.95 10.57 4.20
C GLY A 15 15.21 10.62 3.33
N ARG A 16 15.54 9.53 2.63
CA ARG A 16 16.67 9.51 1.70
C ARG A 16 16.45 10.45 0.51
N ILE A 17 15.28 10.41 -0.13
CA ILE A 17 14.94 11.28 -1.25
C ILE A 17 14.94 12.75 -0.78
N ARG A 18 14.31 13.02 0.35
CA ARG A 18 14.22 14.37 0.90
C ARG A 18 15.59 14.96 1.29
N SER A 19 16.45 14.17 1.92
CA SER A 19 17.78 14.64 2.35
C SER A 19 18.75 14.80 1.20
N TYR A 20 18.55 14.13 0.08
CA TYR A 20 19.36 14.25 -1.12
C TYR A 20 19.44 15.70 -1.64
N HIS A 21 18.37 16.47 -1.53
CA HIS A 21 18.31 17.84 -2.01
C HIS A 21 18.64 18.89 -0.92
N THR A 22 18.56 18.54 0.35
CA THR A 22 18.82 19.48 1.47
C THR A 22 20.23 19.37 2.03
N ASP A 23 20.81 18.18 1.98
CA ASP A 23 22.16 17.94 2.45
C ASP A 23 23.15 17.91 1.28
N GLN A 24 24.42 18.22 1.59
CA GLN A 24 25.59 18.15 0.70
C GLN A 24 25.83 16.78 0.04
N ARG A 25 24.90 15.85 0.17
CA ARG A 25 24.86 14.56 -0.52
C ARG A 25 24.49 14.66 -2.01
N ARG A 26 24.47 15.87 -2.57
CA ARG A 26 24.49 16.11 -4.03
C ARG A 26 25.67 15.43 -4.74
N ASP A 27 26.68 15.03 -3.95
CA ASP A 27 27.87 14.28 -4.43
C ASP A 27 27.67 12.76 -4.42
N PHE A 28 26.54 12.22 -3.96
CA PHE A 28 26.07 10.99 -4.53
C PHE A 28 25.63 11.29 -5.96
N ALA A 29 26.63 11.64 -6.77
CA ALA A 29 26.50 11.47 -8.19
C ALA A 29 25.83 10.11 -8.31
N LEU A 30 24.71 10.09 -8.98
CA LEU A 30 23.96 8.92 -9.37
C LEU A 30 24.89 8.07 -10.23
N GLU A 31 25.93 7.49 -9.62
CA GLU A 31 26.88 6.62 -10.25
C GLU A 31 26.12 5.36 -10.63
N GLY A 32 25.45 5.41 -11.75
CA GLY A 32 24.78 4.26 -12.32
C GLY A 32 23.43 4.52 -12.96
N LEU A 33 22.58 5.40 -12.48
CA LEU A 33 21.25 5.63 -13.06
C LEU A 33 21.13 7.05 -13.62
N ASP A 34 21.13 7.15 -14.94
CA ASP A 34 20.83 8.41 -15.63
C ASP A 34 19.31 8.70 -15.53
N PRO A 35 18.87 9.75 -14.82
CA PRO A 35 17.45 10.07 -14.69
C PRO A 35 16.75 10.29 -16.03
N ALA A 36 17.48 10.79 -17.04
CA ALA A 36 16.93 11.02 -18.36
C ALA A 36 16.53 9.74 -19.11
N ARG A 37 17.11 8.60 -18.72
CA ARG A 37 16.86 7.29 -19.34
C ARG A 37 15.79 6.47 -18.62
N LEU A 38 15.26 6.96 -17.50
CA LEU A 38 14.21 6.24 -16.76
C LEU A 38 12.89 6.35 -17.51
N GLU A 39 12.18 5.24 -17.56
CA GLU A 39 10.78 5.20 -17.93
C GLU A 39 9.95 5.52 -16.68
N LEU A 40 9.25 6.65 -16.71
CA LEU A 40 8.39 7.06 -15.61
C LEU A 40 7.00 6.42 -15.75
N PRO A 41 6.36 6.07 -14.65
CA PRO A 41 4.97 5.65 -14.69
C PRO A 41 4.06 6.79 -15.16
N PRO A 42 2.98 6.50 -15.91
CA PRO A 42 2.16 7.52 -16.56
C PRO A 42 1.36 8.40 -15.59
N HIS A 43 1.30 8.03 -14.32
CA HIS A 43 0.59 8.79 -13.27
C HIS A 43 1.43 9.93 -12.66
N VAL A 44 2.63 10.20 -13.17
CA VAL A 44 3.45 11.33 -12.75
C VAL A 44 3.84 12.19 -13.97
N PRO A 45 4.08 13.50 -13.79
CA PRO A 45 4.57 14.33 -14.88
C PRO A 45 6.04 14.03 -15.20
N ASP A 46 6.38 14.14 -16.45
CA ASP A 46 7.76 14.03 -16.90
C ASP A 46 8.49 15.37 -16.71
N ILE A 47 9.01 15.56 -15.49
CA ILE A 47 9.85 16.70 -15.12
C ILE A 47 11.17 16.23 -14.49
N PRO A 48 12.26 17.01 -14.61
CA PRO A 48 13.59 16.59 -14.15
C PRO A 48 13.64 16.16 -12.68
N GLU A 49 12.93 16.85 -11.81
CA GLU A 49 12.94 16.60 -10.37
C GLU A 49 12.23 15.28 -10.03
N ILE A 50 11.12 14.96 -10.69
CA ILE A 50 10.45 13.65 -10.56
C ILE A 50 11.37 12.54 -11.07
N ARG A 51 12.04 12.73 -12.22
CA ARG A 51 13.01 11.77 -12.73
C ARG A 51 14.15 11.52 -11.75
N SER A 52 14.65 12.59 -11.12
CA SER A 52 15.70 12.53 -10.11
C SER A 52 15.23 11.75 -8.86
N ASP A 53 14.03 12.04 -8.36
CA ASP A 53 13.47 11.34 -7.21
C ASP A 53 13.31 9.84 -7.49
N PHE A 54 12.85 9.47 -8.69
CA PHE A 54 12.73 8.07 -9.11
C PHE A 54 14.09 7.37 -9.24
N ALA A 55 15.08 8.02 -9.86
CA ALA A 55 16.43 7.48 -9.97
C ALA A 55 17.00 7.18 -8.58
N PHE A 56 16.88 8.12 -7.68
CA PHE A 56 17.39 8.01 -6.32
C PHE A 56 16.69 6.92 -5.49
N HIS A 57 15.39 6.74 -5.70
CA HIS A 57 14.66 5.63 -5.11
C HIS A 57 15.12 4.27 -5.65
N MET A 58 15.35 4.15 -6.95
CA MET A 58 15.85 2.92 -7.57
C MET A 58 17.26 2.56 -7.10
N GLU A 59 18.14 3.54 -6.90
CA GLU A 59 19.45 3.30 -6.30
C GLU A 59 19.34 2.81 -4.85
N GLY A 60 18.38 3.35 -4.09
CA GLY A 60 18.06 2.80 -2.77
C GLY A 60 17.67 1.31 -2.84
N SER A 61 17.00 0.89 -3.91
CA SER A 61 16.66 -0.52 -4.13
C SER A 61 17.89 -1.37 -4.45
N GLN A 62 18.90 -0.82 -5.17
CA GLN A 62 20.18 -1.51 -5.37
C GLN A 62 20.96 -1.68 -4.06
N ASP A 63 20.93 -0.67 -3.17
CA ASP A 63 21.52 -0.79 -1.84
C ASP A 63 20.83 -1.87 -0.99
N ILE A 64 19.50 -2.00 -1.10
CA ILE A 64 18.73 -3.07 -0.45
C ILE A 64 19.16 -4.44 -1.00
N ASP A 65 19.30 -4.59 -2.31
CA ASP A 65 19.74 -5.84 -2.93
C ASP A 65 21.11 -6.27 -2.39
N ALA A 66 22.08 -5.37 -2.36
CA ALA A 66 23.39 -5.61 -1.80
C ALA A 66 23.33 -5.98 -0.30
N TRP A 67 22.49 -5.28 0.46
CA TRP A 67 22.29 -5.52 1.89
C TRP A 67 21.67 -6.91 2.15
N VAL A 68 20.66 -7.33 1.38
CA VAL A 68 20.08 -8.67 1.45
C VAL A 68 21.12 -9.73 1.07
N GLY A 69 21.93 -9.48 0.04
CA GLY A 69 23.05 -10.34 -0.34
C GLY A 69 23.98 -10.65 0.82
N MET A 70 24.34 -9.66 1.64
CA MET A 70 25.17 -9.84 2.82
C MET A 70 24.56 -10.83 3.83
N PHE A 71 23.26 -10.76 4.10
CA PHE A 71 22.58 -11.70 5.01
C PHE A 71 22.51 -13.12 4.43
N LEU A 72 22.26 -13.26 3.13
CA LEU A 72 22.24 -14.56 2.48
C LEU A 72 23.63 -15.21 2.50
N ASP A 73 24.69 -14.43 2.30
CA ASP A 73 26.06 -14.92 2.40
C ASP A 73 26.45 -15.29 3.85
N ASP A 74 25.92 -14.55 4.82
CA ASP A 74 26.13 -14.86 6.24
C ASP A 74 25.45 -16.18 6.63
N LEU A 75 24.22 -16.43 6.18
CA LEU A 75 23.53 -17.70 6.35
C LEU A 75 24.36 -18.85 5.75
N ARG A 76 24.90 -18.70 4.52
CA ARG A 76 25.75 -19.70 3.87
C ARG A 76 27.03 -19.97 4.65
N ARG A 77 27.72 -18.92 5.09
CA ARG A 77 28.94 -19.05 5.90
C ARG A 77 28.71 -19.82 7.20
N GLN A 78 27.55 -19.63 7.80
CA GLN A 78 27.14 -20.30 9.04
C GLN A 78 26.48 -21.66 8.78
N ARG A 79 26.30 -22.08 7.53
CA ARG A 79 25.61 -23.33 7.13
C ARG A 79 24.16 -23.39 7.63
N LEU A 80 23.49 -22.25 7.66
CA LEU A 80 22.09 -22.11 8.08
C LEU A 80 21.13 -22.00 6.90
N ASP A 81 21.64 -21.71 5.70
CA ASP A 81 20.87 -21.47 4.48
C ASP A 81 20.00 -22.66 4.06
N GLU A 82 20.45 -23.90 4.30
CA GLU A 82 19.67 -25.11 4.02
C GLU A 82 18.51 -25.34 5.01
N ASN A 83 18.48 -24.60 6.10
CA ASN A 83 17.50 -24.76 7.19
C ASN A 83 16.76 -23.49 7.57
N THR A 84 16.90 -22.40 6.80
CA THR A 84 16.28 -21.11 7.10
C THR A 84 15.32 -20.72 5.98
N ILE A 85 14.05 -20.53 6.31
CA ILE A 85 13.06 -19.90 5.43
C ILE A 85 13.30 -18.39 5.47
N VAL A 86 13.35 -17.74 4.29
CA VAL A 86 13.63 -16.32 4.18
C VAL A 86 12.42 -15.62 3.55
N PHE A 87 11.94 -14.58 4.20
CA PHE A 87 10.94 -13.64 3.68
C PHE A 87 11.63 -12.33 3.32
N PHE A 88 11.37 -11.82 2.13
CA PHE A 88 11.75 -10.48 1.71
C PHE A 88 10.52 -9.73 1.23
N PHE A 89 10.25 -8.57 1.80
CA PHE A 89 9.10 -7.74 1.42
C PHE A 89 9.31 -6.27 1.77
N SER A 90 8.53 -5.40 1.14
CA SER A 90 8.38 -4.00 1.55
C SER A 90 7.14 -3.86 2.43
N ASP A 91 7.15 -2.94 3.39
CA ASP A 91 6.02 -2.64 4.28
C ASP A 91 4.89 -1.87 3.57
N HIS A 92 5.21 -1.14 2.50
CA HIS A 92 4.30 -0.41 1.61
C HIS A 92 5.01 -0.11 0.28
N GLY A 93 4.29 0.44 -0.67
CA GLY A 93 4.85 0.88 -1.95
C GLY A 93 5.86 2.02 -1.83
N GLY A 94 6.52 2.37 -2.93
CA GLY A 94 7.59 3.36 -2.97
C GLY A 94 7.22 4.70 -2.33
N CYS A 95 8.20 5.36 -1.77
CA CYS A 95 8.05 6.70 -1.18
C CYS A 95 8.02 7.79 -2.27
N LEU A 96 7.27 7.55 -3.32
CA LEU A 96 7.08 8.37 -4.52
C LEU A 96 5.61 8.81 -4.63
N PRO A 97 5.26 9.72 -5.56
CA PRO A 97 3.87 10.12 -5.76
C PRO A 97 2.93 8.93 -5.94
N ARG A 98 1.76 8.97 -5.28
CA ARG A 98 0.74 7.91 -5.23
C ARG A 98 1.19 6.57 -4.62
N GLY A 99 2.41 6.46 -4.09
CA GLY A 99 2.92 5.28 -3.40
C GLY A 99 2.55 5.27 -1.92
N LYS A 100 3.53 5.48 -1.05
CA LYS A 100 3.33 5.48 0.42
C LYS A 100 2.15 6.33 0.86
N GLY A 101 1.21 5.70 1.58
CA GLY A 101 0.05 6.40 2.15
C GLY A 101 -1.17 6.49 1.23
N PHE A 102 -1.13 5.84 0.07
CA PHE A 102 -2.25 5.72 -0.85
C PHE A 102 -2.73 4.27 -0.95
N VAL A 103 -4.00 4.08 -1.31
CA VAL A 103 -4.60 2.76 -1.50
C VAL A 103 -4.53 2.26 -2.95
N TYR A 104 -3.81 2.99 -3.82
CA TYR A 104 -3.51 2.56 -5.18
C TYR A 104 -2.53 1.39 -5.21
N GLU A 105 -2.43 0.69 -6.35
CA GLU A 105 -1.47 -0.40 -6.55
C GLU A 105 -0.03 0.02 -6.26
N THR A 106 0.35 1.23 -6.65
CA THR A 106 1.67 1.80 -6.35
C THR A 106 1.97 1.94 -4.85
N GLY A 107 0.94 1.95 -4.01
CA GLY A 107 1.05 2.01 -2.55
C GLY A 107 0.85 0.67 -1.85
N THR A 108 0.11 -0.26 -2.46
CA THR A 108 -0.34 -1.50 -1.81
C THR A 108 0.24 -2.77 -2.43
N HIS A 109 0.55 -2.78 -3.73
CA HIS A 109 1.15 -3.92 -4.41
C HIS A 109 2.67 -3.89 -4.24
N VAL A 110 3.17 -4.58 -3.23
CA VAL A 110 4.56 -4.55 -2.80
C VAL A 110 5.33 -5.81 -3.22
N PRO A 111 6.65 -5.73 -3.40
CA PRO A 111 7.48 -6.92 -3.54
C PRO A 111 7.29 -7.83 -2.33
N PHE A 112 7.03 -9.13 -2.60
CA PHE A 112 6.92 -10.15 -1.58
C PHE A 112 7.49 -11.47 -2.09
N ILE A 113 8.58 -11.92 -1.50
CA ILE A 113 9.31 -13.12 -1.89
C ILE A 113 9.44 -14.05 -0.68
N VAL A 114 9.13 -15.32 -0.86
CA VAL A 114 9.39 -16.36 0.14
C VAL A 114 10.33 -17.41 -0.44
N TYR A 115 11.47 -17.59 0.18
CA TYR A 115 12.39 -18.66 -0.14
C TYR A 115 12.25 -19.79 0.89
N LEU A 116 11.92 -20.99 0.37
CA LEU A 116 11.93 -22.23 1.15
C LEU A 116 13.10 -23.09 0.66
N PRO A 117 14.08 -23.36 1.50
CA PRO A 117 15.17 -24.27 1.14
C PRO A 117 14.64 -25.69 0.88
N PRO A 118 15.40 -26.55 0.18
CA PRO A 118 14.94 -27.89 -0.22
C PRO A 118 14.30 -28.70 0.91
N LYS A 119 14.84 -28.60 2.11
CA LYS A 119 14.30 -29.25 3.31
C LYS A 119 12.86 -28.88 3.63
N TRP A 120 12.48 -27.62 3.42
CA TRP A 120 11.17 -27.05 3.78
C TRP A 120 10.25 -26.82 2.58
N ARG A 121 10.68 -27.22 1.38
CA ARG A 121 9.92 -26.99 0.14
C ARG A 121 8.54 -27.66 0.15
N HIS A 122 8.38 -28.75 0.89
CA HIS A 122 7.09 -29.43 1.03
C HIS A 122 6.02 -28.52 1.68
N LEU A 123 6.41 -27.51 2.47
CA LEU A 123 5.50 -26.55 3.10
C LEU A 123 4.91 -25.52 2.11
N ALA A 124 5.40 -25.54 0.88
CA ALA A 124 4.81 -24.74 -0.21
C ALA A 124 3.55 -25.38 -0.82
N ASN A 125 3.19 -26.59 -0.41
CA ASN A 125 1.99 -27.31 -0.88
C ASN A 125 1.85 -27.34 -2.42
N GLY A 126 2.99 -27.52 -3.11
CA GLY A 126 3.05 -27.55 -4.57
C GLY A 126 3.18 -26.19 -5.25
N GLN A 127 3.12 -25.10 -4.52
CA GLN A 127 3.35 -23.75 -5.07
C GLN A 127 4.82 -23.53 -5.41
N SER A 128 5.10 -22.95 -6.56
CA SER A 128 6.45 -22.56 -6.97
C SER A 128 6.42 -21.44 -8.01
N GLY A 129 7.46 -20.64 -8.05
CA GLY A 129 7.54 -19.50 -8.94
C GLY A 129 6.61 -18.36 -8.53
N ARG A 130 6.07 -17.64 -9.51
CA ARG A 130 5.16 -16.52 -9.26
C ARG A 130 3.74 -17.01 -9.01
N THR A 131 3.05 -16.37 -8.09
CA THR A 131 1.63 -16.57 -7.82
C THR A 131 0.88 -15.24 -7.86
N ASP A 132 -0.37 -15.26 -8.33
CA ASP A 132 -1.30 -14.13 -8.31
C ASP A 132 -2.29 -14.22 -7.12
N ARG A 133 -1.98 -15.08 -6.14
CA ARG A 133 -2.76 -15.21 -4.92
C ARG A 133 -2.79 -13.90 -4.15
N LEU A 134 -3.97 -13.44 -3.76
CA LEU A 134 -4.14 -12.27 -2.92
C LEU A 134 -3.64 -12.56 -1.50
N ILE A 135 -2.66 -11.78 -1.07
CA ILE A 135 -2.00 -11.87 0.23
C ILE A 135 -1.92 -10.46 0.82
N GLY A 136 -2.31 -10.31 2.08
CA GLY A 136 -2.13 -9.08 2.84
C GLY A 136 -1.25 -9.30 4.07
N PHE A 137 -0.73 -8.26 4.68
CA PHE A 137 0.13 -8.38 5.87
C PHE A 137 -0.55 -9.02 7.09
N PRO A 138 -1.87 -8.95 7.30
CA PRO A 138 -2.52 -9.76 8.32
C PRO A 138 -2.27 -11.26 8.18
N ASP A 139 -1.97 -11.76 6.97
CA ASP A 139 -1.72 -13.17 6.66
C ASP A 139 -0.31 -13.63 7.05
N LEU A 140 0.62 -12.70 7.30
CA LEU A 140 2.02 -13.04 7.57
C LEU A 140 2.18 -13.81 8.90
N ALA A 141 1.61 -13.31 9.97
CA ALA A 141 1.73 -13.94 11.29
C ALA A 141 1.13 -15.37 11.33
N PRO A 142 -0.10 -15.62 10.86
CA PRO A 142 -0.63 -16.98 10.79
C PRO A 142 0.18 -17.89 9.84
N THR A 143 0.78 -17.33 8.77
CA THR A 143 1.66 -18.11 7.88
C THR A 143 2.96 -18.54 8.58
N VAL A 144 3.57 -17.65 9.36
CA VAL A 144 4.77 -17.99 10.14
C VAL A 144 4.47 -19.09 11.16
N LEU A 145 3.34 -19.03 11.84
CA LEU A 145 2.89 -20.10 12.76
C LEU A 145 2.66 -21.41 12.01
N SER A 146 1.96 -21.38 10.88
CA SER A 146 1.70 -22.55 10.04
C SER A 146 2.99 -23.21 9.55
N LEU A 147 3.99 -22.43 9.14
CA LEU A 147 5.31 -22.94 8.77
C LEU A 147 6.07 -23.55 9.94
N ALA A 148 5.79 -23.12 11.15
CA ALA A 148 6.35 -23.68 12.38
C ALA A 148 5.57 -24.92 12.90
N GLY A 149 4.51 -25.37 12.20
CA GLY A 149 3.64 -26.46 12.62
C GLY A 149 2.72 -26.08 13.80
N ILE A 150 2.45 -24.79 13.97
CA ILE A 150 1.60 -24.25 15.03
C ILE A 150 0.28 -23.78 14.42
N GLU A 151 -0.84 -24.28 14.94
CA GLU A 151 -2.15 -23.85 14.49
C GLU A 151 -2.39 -22.36 14.83
N PRO A 152 -2.70 -21.51 13.83
CA PRO A 152 -2.97 -20.10 14.07
C PRO A 152 -4.20 -19.91 15.00
N PRO A 153 -4.09 -19.09 16.05
CA PRO A 153 -5.21 -18.81 16.95
C PRO A 153 -6.41 -18.21 16.20
N ALA A 154 -7.62 -18.58 16.62
CA ALA A 154 -8.87 -18.18 15.97
C ALA A 154 -9.13 -16.65 15.96
N TYR A 155 -8.49 -15.89 16.85
CA TYR A 155 -8.60 -14.43 16.86
C TYR A 155 -7.81 -13.72 15.74
N MET A 156 -6.89 -14.43 15.05
CA MET A 156 -6.17 -13.87 13.93
C MET A 156 -7.09 -13.71 12.72
N GLN A 157 -7.19 -12.50 12.20
CA GLN A 157 -8.04 -12.18 11.05
C GLN A 157 -7.43 -12.65 9.74
N GLY A 158 -6.11 -12.65 9.62
CA GLY A 158 -5.37 -13.14 8.47
C GLY A 158 -5.45 -14.66 8.30
N LYS A 159 -5.07 -15.14 7.13
CA LYS A 159 -5.10 -16.56 6.75
C LYS A 159 -3.71 -17.02 6.32
N ALA A 160 -3.26 -18.16 6.85
CA ALA A 160 -2.00 -18.74 6.41
C ALA A 160 -2.06 -19.08 4.91
N PHE A 161 -1.04 -18.68 4.16
CA PHE A 161 -0.93 -18.97 2.72
C PHE A 161 0.16 -20.02 2.40
N LEU A 162 0.88 -20.51 3.41
CA LEU A 162 1.86 -21.60 3.35
C LEU A 162 1.82 -22.44 4.62
N GLY A 163 2.40 -23.63 4.57
CA GLY A 163 2.60 -24.49 5.73
C GLY A 163 1.46 -25.47 5.99
N GLU A 164 1.47 -26.09 7.16
CA GLU A 164 0.54 -27.16 7.53
C GLU A 164 -0.92 -26.68 7.61
N TYR A 165 -1.12 -25.43 8.02
CA TYR A 165 -2.46 -24.83 8.21
C TYR A 165 -2.81 -23.85 7.10
N GLU A 166 -2.32 -24.10 5.88
CA GLU A 166 -2.66 -23.27 4.73
C GLU A 166 -4.16 -23.22 4.49
N ALA A 167 -4.70 -22.00 4.39
CA ALA A 167 -6.09 -21.75 4.08
C ALA A 167 -6.33 -21.63 2.56
N ALA A 168 -7.58 -21.80 2.12
CA ALA A 168 -7.96 -21.51 0.76
C ALA A 168 -7.63 -20.05 0.37
N PRO A 169 -7.26 -19.78 -0.91
CA PRO A 169 -7.01 -18.44 -1.40
C PRO A 169 -8.18 -17.51 -1.14
N LYS A 170 -7.86 -16.28 -0.72
CA LYS A 170 -8.86 -15.22 -0.57
C LYS A 170 -9.37 -14.79 -1.94
N ARG A 171 -10.65 -14.46 -2.03
CA ARG A 171 -11.26 -13.89 -3.22
C ARG A 171 -11.07 -12.38 -3.31
N TYR A 172 -10.89 -11.72 -2.16
CA TYR A 172 -10.77 -10.28 -2.05
C TYR A 172 -9.66 -9.91 -1.07
N GLU A 173 -9.00 -8.80 -1.36
CA GLU A 173 -8.09 -8.12 -0.43
C GLU A 173 -8.56 -6.68 -0.20
N PHE A 174 -8.32 -6.18 1.01
CA PHE A 174 -8.79 -4.87 1.43
C PHE A 174 -7.62 -3.99 1.86
N ALA A 175 -7.67 -2.72 1.46
CA ALA A 175 -6.73 -1.72 1.93
C ALA A 175 -7.48 -0.60 2.66
N VAL A 176 -6.88 -0.15 3.77
CA VAL A 176 -7.48 0.83 4.68
C VAL A 176 -6.52 2.00 4.88
N LYS A 177 -7.00 3.20 4.60
CA LYS A 177 -6.33 4.46 4.92
C LYS A 177 -7.25 5.28 5.82
N ALA A 178 -6.77 5.72 6.97
CA ALA A 178 -7.52 6.64 7.85
C ALA A 178 -6.90 8.04 7.83
N ASN A 179 -5.61 8.11 8.08
CA ASN A 179 -4.84 9.34 8.04
C ASN A 179 -3.37 9.03 7.75
N GLN A 180 -2.69 9.97 7.13
CA GLN A 180 -1.23 9.94 7.01
C GLN A 180 -0.67 11.17 7.73
N ALA A 181 0.20 10.94 8.72
CA ALA A 181 0.70 11.98 9.61
C ALA A 181 -0.46 12.82 10.21
N SER A 182 -0.49 14.12 9.96
CA SER A 182 -1.53 15.04 10.43
C SER A 182 -2.74 15.15 9.51
N HIS A 183 -2.71 14.51 8.33
CA HIS A 183 -3.74 14.65 7.32
C HIS A 183 -4.78 13.53 7.42
N TYR A 184 -6.01 13.90 7.82
CA TYR A 184 -7.14 12.99 7.86
C TYR A 184 -7.80 12.92 6.49
N CYS A 185 -7.71 11.76 5.85
CA CYS A 185 -8.30 11.47 4.56
C CYS A 185 -8.64 9.97 4.48
N PRO A 186 -9.78 9.54 5.04
CA PRO A 186 -10.15 8.14 5.07
C PRO A 186 -10.53 7.64 3.69
N GLU A 187 -9.88 6.55 3.29
CA GLU A 187 -10.14 5.81 2.07
C GLU A 187 -10.19 4.31 2.36
N ARG A 188 -10.94 3.58 1.56
CA ARG A 188 -11.00 2.11 1.58
C ARG A 188 -10.92 1.61 0.16
N ALA A 189 -10.17 0.51 -0.03
CA ALA A 189 -10.12 -0.17 -1.29
C ALA A 189 -10.40 -1.65 -1.13
N VAL A 190 -11.02 -2.25 -2.13
CA VAL A 190 -11.17 -3.70 -2.28
C VAL A 190 -10.76 -4.10 -3.68
N THR A 191 -10.01 -5.20 -3.78
CA THR A 191 -9.64 -5.80 -5.06
C THR A 191 -9.89 -7.30 -5.07
N ASP A 192 -10.18 -7.84 -6.26
CA ASP A 192 -10.20 -9.28 -6.53
C ASP A 192 -8.97 -9.73 -7.34
N GLY A 193 -7.99 -8.84 -7.50
CA GLY A 193 -6.77 -9.05 -8.27
C GLY A 193 -6.84 -8.53 -9.70
N ARG A 194 -8.06 -8.39 -10.27
CA ARG A 194 -8.29 -7.75 -11.57
C ARG A 194 -8.95 -6.40 -11.44
N TYR A 195 -10.03 -6.34 -10.69
CA TYR A 195 -10.79 -5.11 -10.49
C TYR A 195 -10.50 -4.53 -9.12
N LYS A 196 -10.46 -3.20 -9.06
CA LYS A 196 -10.29 -2.48 -7.80
C LYS A 196 -11.32 -1.37 -7.67
N TYR A 197 -11.98 -1.35 -6.52
CA TYR A 197 -12.93 -0.32 -6.13
C TYR A 197 -12.37 0.44 -4.93
N ILE A 198 -12.39 1.76 -5.01
CA ILE A 198 -11.94 2.67 -3.95
C ILE A 198 -13.08 3.59 -3.57
N VAL A 199 -13.31 3.78 -2.27
CA VAL A 199 -14.22 4.78 -1.72
C VAL A 199 -13.45 5.80 -0.90
N ARG A 200 -13.71 7.09 -1.16
CA ARG A 200 -13.14 8.25 -0.47
C ARG A 200 -14.24 8.96 0.31
N TYR A 201 -14.02 9.12 1.60
CA TYR A 201 -15.03 9.72 2.47
C TYR A 201 -14.89 11.24 2.60
N ILE A 202 -13.80 11.81 2.10
CA ILE A 202 -13.53 13.25 2.06
C ILE A 202 -13.02 13.62 0.65
N PRO A 203 -13.83 13.47 -0.40
CA PRO A 203 -13.39 13.64 -1.78
C PRO A 203 -13.07 15.11 -2.16
N TYR A 204 -13.51 16.08 -1.37
CA TYR A 204 -13.18 17.48 -1.58
C TYR A 204 -11.72 17.83 -1.22
N LYS A 205 -11.00 16.96 -0.52
CA LYS A 205 -9.57 17.10 -0.30
C LYS A 205 -8.80 16.39 -1.41
N HIS A 206 -7.86 17.08 -2.01
CA HIS A 206 -7.01 16.53 -3.05
C HIS A 206 -5.72 15.92 -2.48
N ASP A 207 -5.07 15.07 -3.26
CA ASP A 207 -3.90 14.29 -2.82
C ASP A 207 -2.70 15.17 -2.44
N ALA A 208 -2.53 16.33 -3.10
CA ALA A 208 -1.48 17.30 -2.80
C ALA A 208 -1.55 17.91 -1.38
N LEU A 209 -2.72 17.89 -0.73
CA LEU A 209 -2.88 18.37 0.65
C LEU A 209 -2.40 17.35 1.71
N MET A 210 -1.67 16.33 1.34
CA MET A 210 -1.42 15.19 2.21
C MET A 210 -0.54 15.52 3.41
N ASN A 211 0.71 15.63 3.32
CA ASN A 211 1.51 16.01 4.47
C ASN A 211 2.78 16.77 4.03
N ALA A 212 3.18 17.73 4.86
CA ALA A 212 4.33 18.57 4.58
C ALA A 212 5.64 17.78 4.45
N TYR A 213 5.74 16.60 5.07
CA TYR A 213 6.92 15.77 4.95
C TYR A 213 7.06 15.17 3.55
N GLN A 214 5.98 14.60 3.03
CA GLN A 214 5.95 14.05 1.67
C GLN A 214 6.02 15.16 0.61
N TRP A 215 5.27 16.25 0.84
CA TRP A 215 5.27 17.39 -0.06
C TRP A 215 6.53 18.27 0.02
N GLY A 216 7.45 17.95 0.94
CA GLY A 216 8.78 18.52 0.98
C GLY A 216 9.81 17.82 0.08
N MET A 217 9.40 16.81 -0.71
CA MET A 217 10.29 16.23 -1.73
C MET A 217 10.34 17.14 -2.97
N PRO A 218 11.51 17.30 -3.59
CA PRO A 218 11.70 18.21 -4.72
C PRO A 218 10.77 17.93 -5.89
N GLY A 219 10.59 16.67 -6.26
CA GLY A 219 9.68 16.30 -7.34
C GLY A 219 8.24 16.76 -7.06
N ASN A 220 7.76 16.61 -5.81
CA ASN A 220 6.41 17.06 -5.44
C ASN A 220 6.29 18.59 -5.42
N ILE A 221 7.32 19.30 -4.93
CA ILE A 221 7.34 20.77 -4.94
C ILE A 221 7.30 21.30 -6.38
N CYS A 222 8.17 20.80 -7.26
CA CYS A 222 8.23 21.24 -8.65
C CYS A 222 6.96 20.84 -9.44
N TRP A 223 6.33 19.73 -9.08
CA TRP A 223 5.04 19.35 -9.66
C TRP A 223 3.94 20.36 -9.27
N ASP A 224 3.86 20.71 -7.98
CA ASP A 224 2.94 21.73 -7.48
C ASP A 224 3.13 23.09 -8.21
N GLU A 225 4.37 23.56 -8.28
CA GLU A 225 4.72 24.79 -9.01
C GLU A 225 4.36 24.71 -10.50
N THR A 226 4.55 23.55 -11.12
CA THR A 226 4.21 23.31 -12.53
C THR A 226 2.70 23.35 -12.75
N TYR A 227 1.94 22.79 -11.82
CA TYR A 227 0.47 22.82 -11.85
C TYR A 227 -0.06 24.23 -11.61
N LEU A 228 0.35 24.89 -10.54
CA LEU A 228 -0.06 26.28 -10.21
C LEU A 228 0.31 27.27 -11.30
N GLY A 229 1.43 27.06 -11.99
CA GLY A 229 1.86 27.85 -13.14
C GLY A 229 1.12 27.55 -14.44
N GLY A 230 0.12 26.66 -14.43
CA GLY A 230 -0.67 26.29 -15.62
C GLY A 230 0.15 25.54 -16.69
N ARG A 231 1.30 24.99 -16.33
CA ARG A 231 2.23 24.32 -17.26
C ARG A 231 2.07 22.80 -17.24
N CYS A 232 1.32 22.25 -16.30
CA CYS A 232 1.04 20.81 -16.24
C CYS A 232 0.05 20.44 -17.34
N ARG A 233 0.52 19.74 -18.36
CA ARG A 233 -0.26 19.32 -19.53
C ARG A 233 -0.70 17.86 -19.47
N SER A 234 -0.29 17.14 -18.43
CA SER A 234 -0.64 15.74 -18.25
C SER A 234 -2.05 15.59 -17.67
N ALA A 235 -2.81 14.61 -18.16
CA ALA A 235 -4.12 14.24 -17.62
C ALA A 235 -4.07 13.81 -16.15
N VAL A 236 -2.89 13.48 -15.63
CA VAL A 236 -2.68 13.08 -14.23
C VAL A 236 -2.60 14.28 -13.26
N CYS A 237 -2.36 15.49 -13.73
CA CYS A 237 -2.30 16.65 -12.86
C CYS A 237 -3.62 16.91 -12.12
N PRO A 238 -4.80 16.89 -12.77
CA PRO A 238 -6.07 16.99 -12.08
C PRO A 238 -6.27 15.95 -10.98
N MET A 239 -5.78 14.73 -11.22
CA MET A 239 -5.92 13.63 -10.24
C MET A 239 -5.22 13.93 -8.90
N THR A 240 -4.18 14.76 -8.90
CA THR A 240 -3.40 15.07 -7.69
C THR A 240 -3.88 16.37 -7.02
N PHE A 241 -4.26 17.39 -7.80
CA PHE A 241 -4.49 18.75 -7.34
C PHE A 241 -5.94 19.21 -7.36
N GLU A 242 -6.83 18.46 -8.01
CA GLU A 242 -8.23 18.80 -8.06
C GLU A 242 -9.09 17.93 -7.12
N ARG A 243 -10.36 18.25 -7.03
CA ARG A 243 -11.32 17.47 -6.25
C ARG A 243 -11.46 16.07 -6.84
N HIS A 244 -11.51 15.08 -5.99
CA HIS A 244 -11.67 13.70 -6.40
C HIS A 244 -13.14 13.27 -6.46
N CYS A 245 -13.40 12.23 -7.26
CA CYS A 245 -14.64 11.48 -7.15
C CYS A 245 -14.70 10.75 -5.80
N ALA A 246 -15.89 10.58 -5.25
CA ALA A 246 -16.12 9.83 -4.02
C ALA A 246 -15.82 8.33 -4.21
N GLU A 247 -16.04 7.83 -5.42
CA GLU A 247 -15.85 6.44 -5.78
C GLU A 247 -14.98 6.33 -7.03
N LEU A 248 -14.08 5.36 -7.03
CA LEU A 248 -13.22 5.04 -8.16
C LEU A 248 -13.29 3.55 -8.45
N PHE A 249 -13.21 3.19 -9.73
CA PHE A 249 -13.17 1.81 -10.17
C PHE A 249 -12.20 1.64 -11.33
N PHE A 250 -11.34 0.61 -11.24
CA PHE A 250 -10.28 0.35 -12.20
C PHE A 250 -10.28 -1.12 -12.62
N ASP A 251 -9.95 -1.38 -13.89
CA ASP A 251 -9.56 -2.70 -14.40
C ASP A 251 -8.01 -2.74 -14.44
N LEU A 252 -7.40 -3.36 -13.45
CA LEU A 252 -5.95 -3.39 -13.28
C LEU A 252 -5.23 -4.15 -14.40
N ALA A 253 -5.94 -4.99 -15.16
CA ALA A 253 -5.37 -5.68 -16.31
C ALA A 253 -5.18 -4.74 -17.52
N GLU A 254 -6.03 -3.73 -17.65
CA GLU A 254 -6.00 -2.73 -18.73
C GLU A 254 -5.30 -1.43 -18.26
N ASP A 255 -5.48 -1.08 -16.99
CA ASP A 255 -4.95 0.15 -16.37
C ASP A 255 -4.24 -0.15 -15.03
N PRO A 256 -3.02 -0.72 -15.07
CA PRO A 256 -2.27 -1.07 -13.85
C PRO A 256 -1.83 0.14 -13.03
N TYR A 257 -1.94 1.35 -13.57
CA TYR A 257 -1.60 2.60 -12.90
C TYR A 257 -2.81 3.39 -12.40
N GLU A 258 -4.03 2.86 -12.57
CA GLU A 258 -5.28 3.41 -12.02
C GLU A 258 -5.50 4.89 -12.40
N ILE A 259 -5.41 5.18 -13.70
CA ILE A 259 -5.57 6.51 -14.28
C ILE A 259 -6.99 6.70 -14.83
N ASP A 260 -7.56 5.65 -15.41
CA ASP A 260 -8.87 5.67 -16.05
C ASP A 260 -9.97 5.20 -15.09
N ASN A 261 -10.63 6.15 -14.44
CA ASN A 261 -11.74 5.84 -13.52
C ASN A 261 -13.00 5.42 -14.30
N ARG A 262 -13.34 4.15 -14.27
CA ARG A 262 -14.46 3.54 -14.99
C ARG A 262 -15.76 3.45 -14.17
N MET A 263 -15.93 4.29 -13.13
CA MET A 263 -17.14 4.28 -12.29
C MET A 263 -18.44 4.50 -13.07
N ASP A 264 -18.38 5.27 -14.13
CA ASP A 264 -19.55 5.62 -14.96
C ASP A 264 -19.69 4.75 -16.22
N ASP A 265 -18.81 3.75 -16.39
CA ASP A 265 -18.86 2.82 -17.51
C ASP A 265 -19.96 1.75 -17.31
N PRO A 266 -21.00 1.74 -18.15
CA PRO A 266 -22.07 0.75 -18.03
C PRO A 266 -21.58 -0.71 -18.15
N ALA A 267 -20.47 -0.94 -18.87
CA ALA A 267 -19.89 -2.27 -19.02
C ALA A 267 -19.31 -2.80 -17.69
N CYS A 268 -18.96 -1.92 -16.76
CA CYS A 268 -18.41 -2.28 -15.44
C CYS A 268 -19.48 -2.35 -14.33
N ALA A 269 -20.74 -2.05 -14.62
CA ALA A 269 -21.79 -1.88 -13.62
C ALA A 269 -22.01 -3.08 -12.69
N GLU A 270 -21.83 -4.31 -13.19
CA GLU A 270 -21.97 -5.53 -12.39
C GLU A 270 -20.80 -5.68 -11.41
N GLU A 271 -19.57 -5.49 -11.88
CA GLU A 271 -18.35 -5.60 -11.07
C GLU A 271 -18.28 -4.49 -10.02
N ILE A 272 -18.66 -3.28 -10.38
CA ILE A 272 -18.78 -2.16 -9.43
C ILE A 272 -19.76 -2.51 -8.32
N ARG A 273 -20.94 -3.03 -8.66
CA ARG A 273 -21.95 -3.41 -7.65
C ARG A 273 -21.43 -4.52 -6.74
N ARG A 274 -20.74 -5.51 -7.31
CA ARG A 274 -20.14 -6.63 -6.56
C ARG A 274 -19.11 -6.15 -5.58
N LEU A 275 -18.10 -5.36 -6.02
CA LEU A 275 -17.04 -4.88 -5.15
C LEU A 275 -17.54 -3.86 -4.10
N ARG A 276 -18.51 -3.01 -4.45
CA ARG A 276 -19.17 -2.12 -3.49
C ARG A 276 -19.90 -2.91 -2.40
N SER A 277 -20.58 -4.00 -2.75
CA SER A 277 -21.23 -4.88 -1.76
C SER A 277 -20.21 -5.54 -0.84
N GLU A 278 -19.08 -6.03 -1.37
CA GLU A 278 -18.01 -6.63 -0.58
C GLU A 278 -17.34 -5.61 0.36
N MET A 279 -17.12 -4.38 -0.10
CA MET A 279 -16.63 -3.29 0.74
C MET A 279 -17.60 -3.00 1.89
N SER A 280 -18.90 -2.91 1.61
CA SER A 280 -19.91 -2.67 2.63
C SER A 280 -19.96 -3.81 3.65
N ARG A 281 -19.79 -5.05 3.20
CA ARG A 281 -19.71 -6.22 4.09
C ARG A 281 -18.46 -6.15 4.99
N PHE A 282 -17.30 -5.88 4.39
CA PHE A 282 -16.04 -5.74 5.13
C PHE A 282 -16.12 -4.69 6.25
N LEU A 283 -16.67 -3.52 5.96
CA LEU A 283 -16.82 -2.44 6.95
C LEU A 283 -17.68 -2.87 8.15
N ARG A 284 -18.76 -3.60 7.89
CA ARG A 284 -19.64 -4.13 8.96
C ARG A 284 -18.98 -5.24 9.77
N ASP A 285 -18.40 -6.21 9.06
CA ASP A 285 -17.80 -7.40 9.70
C ASP A 285 -16.61 -7.05 10.59
N THR A 286 -15.85 -6.00 10.21
CA THR A 286 -14.69 -5.53 10.97
C THR A 286 -15.02 -4.46 12.01
N GLY A 287 -16.23 -3.87 11.96
CA GLY A 287 -16.58 -2.72 12.80
C GLY A 287 -15.60 -1.56 12.61
N ASP A 288 -15.34 -1.17 11.34
CA ASP A 288 -14.30 -0.20 10.99
C ASP A 288 -14.49 1.16 11.67
N LEU A 289 -13.57 1.53 12.55
CA LEU A 289 -13.56 2.78 13.31
C LEU A 289 -12.66 3.86 12.68
N GLY A 290 -12.13 3.60 11.50
CA GLY A 290 -11.21 4.52 10.81
C GLY A 290 -11.81 5.87 10.44
N PHE A 291 -13.14 6.00 10.47
CA PHE A 291 -13.88 7.25 10.25
C PHE A 291 -13.83 8.21 11.44
N PHE A 292 -13.49 7.72 12.62
CA PHE A 292 -13.39 8.55 13.80
C PHE A 292 -12.04 9.27 13.87
N LEU A 293 -12.02 10.49 14.37
CA LEU A 293 -10.81 11.24 14.60
C LEU A 293 -9.90 10.49 15.59
N LYS A 294 -8.60 10.61 15.42
CA LYS A 294 -7.61 9.93 16.25
C LYS A 294 -7.83 10.16 17.76
N ALA A 295 -8.20 11.38 18.15
CA ALA A 295 -8.48 11.73 19.55
C ALA A 295 -9.66 10.94 20.13
N GLN A 296 -10.67 10.63 19.32
CA GLN A 296 -11.84 9.84 19.74
C GLN A 296 -11.53 8.35 19.83
N ARG A 297 -10.48 7.87 19.13
CA ARG A 297 -10.05 6.46 19.17
C ARG A 297 -9.07 6.13 20.29
N LEU A 298 -8.43 7.14 20.90
CA LEU A 298 -7.44 6.99 21.97
C LEU A 298 -8.10 7.10 23.36
N THR A 299 -9.23 6.45 23.57
CA THR A 299 -9.86 6.34 24.88
C THR A 299 -9.32 5.13 25.63
N PRO A 300 -9.29 5.14 26.99
CA PRO A 300 -8.87 4.00 27.79
C PRO A 300 -9.70 2.74 27.53
N THR A 301 -10.99 2.90 27.26
CA THR A 301 -11.89 1.83 26.80
C THR A 301 -11.91 1.81 25.28
N PRO A 302 -11.78 0.63 24.64
CA PRO A 302 -11.89 0.53 23.19
C PRO A 302 -13.19 1.18 22.69
N LEU A 303 -13.09 2.06 21.71
CA LEU A 303 -14.24 2.79 21.17
C LEU A 303 -15.36 1.85 20.67
N CYS A 304 -15.00 0.67 20.15
CA CYS A 304 -15.97 -0.35 19.74
C CYS A 304 -16.82 -0.89 20.92
N GLU A 305 -16.26 -0.96 22.12
CA GLU A 305 -17.01 -1.35 23.33
C GLU A 305 -17.94 -0.24 23.76
N ILE A 306 -17.44 1.02 23.81
CA ILE A 306 -18.27 2.19 24.15
C ILE A 306 -19.45 2.30 23.19
N LEU A 307 -19.22 2.22 21.89
CA LEU A 307 -20.26 2.34 20.88
C LEU A 307 -21.28 1.20 20.95
N ARG A 308 -20.84 -0.01 21.30
CA ARG A 308 -21.73 -1.16 21.49
C ARG A 308 -22.60 -0.99 22.73
N ASP A 309 -22.00 -0.59 23.85
CA ASP A 309 -22.69 -0.41 25.13
C ASP A 309 -23.70 0.75 25.06
N GLU A 310 -23.41 1.79 24.30
CA GLU A 310 -24.32 2.91 24.03
C GLU A 310 -25.38 2.59 22.95
N GLY A 311 -25.39 1.37 22.42
CA GLY A 311 -26.36 0.95 21.40
C GLY A 311 -26.17 1.65 20.06
N TYR A 312 -24.95 2.01 19.72
CA TYR A 312 -24.62 2.73 18.47
C TYR A 312 -24.89 1.87 17.23
N ASP A 313 -25.63 2.43 16.29
CA ASP A 313 -25.97 1.79 15.04
C ASP A 313 -24.85 2.03 14.00
N TYR A 314 -24.01 1.02 13.80
CA TYR A 314 -22.92 1.06 12.82
C TYR A 314 -23.42 1.27 11.38
N GLU A 315 -24.58 0.71 11.03
CA GLU A 315 -25.19 0.88 9.71
C GLU A 315 -25.50 2.36 9.45
N ARG A 316 -26.00 3.05 10.46
CA ARG A 316 -26.28 4.48 10.40
C ARG A 316 -24.99 5.30 10.22
N LEU A 317 -23.90 4.91 10.90
CA LEU A 317 -22.60 5.57 10.77
C LEU A 317 -22.03 5.43 9.37
N TYR A 318 -22.02 4.22 8.82
CA TYR A 318 -21.51 3.99 7.47
C TYR A 318 -22.37 4.67 6.42
N ARG A 319 -23.68 4.66 6.59
CA ARG A 319 -24.61 5.40 5.71
C ARG A 319 -24.38 6.91 5.78
N LEU A 320 -24.10 7.46 6.94
CA LEU A 320 -23.73 8.87 7.09
C LEU A 320 -22.40 9.18 6.41
N ALA A 321 -21.39 8.32 6.57
CA ALA A 321 -20.11 8.47 5.89
C ALA A 321 -20.26 8.44 4.35
N GLU A 322 -21.07 7.52 3.82
CA GLU A 322 -21.41 7.48 2.39
C GLU A 322 -22.15 8.74 1.92
N LEU A 323 -23.10 9.23 2.68
CA LEU A 323 -23.83 10.43 2.34
C LEU A 323 -22.95 11.68 2.37
N THR A 324 -22.08 11.79 3.38
CA THR A 324 -21.16 12.93 3.49
C THR A 324 -20.08 12.92 2.42
N SER A 325 -19.68 11.75 1.91
CA SER A 325 -18.75 11.67 0.78
C SER A 325 -19.32 12.23 -0.52
N LYS A 326 -20.65 12.25 -0.66
CA LYS A 326 -21.37 12.78 -1.83
C LYS A 326 -21.71 14.27 -1.74
N VAL A 327 -21.49 14.87 -0.55
CA VAL A 327 -21.72 16.31 -0.36
C VAL A 327 -20.49 17.07 -0.83
N THR A 328 -20.64 17.84 -1.90
CA THR A 328 -19.63 18.83 -2.30
C THR A 328 -19.90 20.10 -1.49
N PRO A 329 -18.93 20.64 -0.73
CA PRO A 329 -19.04 21.98 -0.19
C PRO A 329 -19.19 22.97 -1.36
N GLU A 330 -20.20 23.84 -1.29
CA GLU A 330 -20.36 24.96 -2.20
C GLU A 330 -19.20 25.96 -2.10
#